data_65da828811edf58598d7a3a7716ef8c9
#
_entry.id   65da828811edf58598d7a3a7716ef8c9
#
_cell.length_a   1.000
_cell.length_b   1.000
_cell.length_c   1.000
_cell.angle_alpha   90.00
_cell.angle_beta   90.00
_cell.angle_gamma   90.00
#
_symmetry.space_group_name_H-M   'P 1'
#
loop_
_entity.id
_entity.type
_entity.pdbx_description
1 polymer ?
#
loop_
_entity_poly.entity_id
_entity_poly.type
_entity_poly.pdbx_seq_one_letter_code
_entity_poly.pdbx_strand_id
1 'polypeptide(L)' 'MDSRGVALRQLGRYRGLLTRQQIKTLRGKILAGDIVGAMNGLQTILRRKQA' A
#
# COMPACT_ATOMS: atom_id res chain seq x y z
N MET A 1 13.95 9.32 8.97
CA MET A 1 12.51 9.14 8.73
C MET A 1 12.24 7.67 8.46
N ASP A 2 11.24 7.10 9.10
CA ASP A 2 10.96 5.67 9.00
C ASP A 2 10.24 5.35 7.69
N SER A 3 10.79 4.41 6.91
CA SER A 3 10.20 3.98 5.64
C SER A 3 8.79 3.42 5.85
N ARG A 4 8.54 2.77 6.98
CA ARG A 4 7.22 2.26 7.31
C ARG A 4 6.21 3.40 7.44
N GLY A 5 6.59 4.48 8.11
CA GLY A 5 5.72 5.64 8.28
C GLY A 5 5.38 6.29 6.94
N VAL A 6 6.37 6.43 6.07
CA VAL A 6 6.15 6.97 4.73
C VAL A 6 5.21 6.06 3.93
N ALA A 7 5.46 4.75 3.98
CA ALA A 7 4.64 3.79 3.25
C ALA A 7 3.19 3.77 3.75
N LEU A 8 2.99 3.82 5.07
CA LEU A 8 1.65 3.87 5.65
C LEU A 8 0.91 5.14 5.24
N ARG A 9 1.62 6.27 5.17
CA ARG A 9 1.05 7.53 4.73
C ARG A 9 0.61 7.45 3.27
N GLN A 10 1.44 6.86 2.40
CA GLN A 10 1.09 6.66 1.00
C GLN A 10 -0.15 5.77 0.87
N LEU A 11 -0.20 4.69 1.63
CA LEU A 11 -1.35 3.80 1.63
C LEU A 11 -2.62 4.56 2.03
N GLY A 12 -2.52 5.41 3.03
CA GLY A 12 -3.65 6.22 3.50
C GLY A 12 -4.19 7.17 2.42
N ARG A 13 -3.32 7.68 1.56
CA ARG A 13 -3.74 8.58 0.46
C ARG A 13 -4.65 7.88 -0.54
N TYR A 14 -4.45 6.58 -0.74
CA TYR A 14 -5.18 5.82 -1.75
C TYR A 14 -6.24 4.90 -1.16
N ARG A 15 -6.51 5.01 0.15
CA ARG A 15 -7.44 4.09 0.82
C ARG A 15 -8.83 4.12 0.20
N GLY A 16 -9.25 5.26 -0.36
CA GLY A 16 -10.54 5.39 -1.02
C GLY A 16 -10.64 4.61 -2.33
N LEU A 17 -9.50 4.25 -2.90
CA LEU A 17 -9.43 3.47 -4.14
C LEU A 17 -9.17 1.99 -3.90
N LEU A 18 -9.00 1.59 -2.64
CA LEU A 18 -8.64 0.24 -2.27
C LEU A 18 -9.76 -0.43 -1.50
N THR A 19 -9.87 -1.76 -1.67
CA THR A 19 -10.79 -2.53 -0.84
C THR A 19 -10.19 -2.68 0.56
N ARG A 20 -11.05 -3.00 1.53
CA ARG A 20 -10.59 -3.25 2.90
C ARG A 20 -9.55 -4.37 2.93
N GLN A 21 -9.76 -5.41 2.15
CA GLN A 21 -8.82 -6.54 2.06
C GLN A 21 -7.47 -6.10 1.52
N GLN A 22 -7.47 -5.26 0.48
CA GLN A 22 -6.24 -4.75 -0.12
C GLN A 22 -5.47 -3.89 0.87
N ILE A 23 -6.16 -3.01 1.59
CA ILE A 23 -5.54 -2.16 2.60
C ILE A 23 -4.89 -3.02 3.68
N LYS A 24 -5.61 -4.02 4.17
CA LYS A 24 -5.13 -4.92 5.21
C LYS A 24 -3.88 -5.67 4.77
N THR A 25 -3.89 -6.18 3.55
CA THR A 25 -2.77 -6.93 2.99
C THR A 25 -1.52 -6.04 2.86
N LEU A 26 -1.68 -4.85 2.27
CA LEU A 26 -0.56 -3.93 2.07
C LEU A 26 -0.01 -3.42 3.40
N ARG A 27 -0.91 -3.11 4.33
CA ARG A 27 -0.50 -2.66 5.66
C ARG A 27 0.31 -3.75 6.38
N GLY A 28 -0.13 -5.00 6.27
CA GLY A 28 0.59 -6.12 6.86
C GLY A 28 2.00 -6.25 6.31
N LYS A 29 2.16 -6.07 5.00
CA LYS A 29 3.48 -6.11 4.37
C LYS A 29 4.38 -4.99 4.89
N ILE A 30 3.84 -3.78 5.00
CA ILE A 30 4.60 -2.63 5.50
C ILE A 30 5.07 -2.89 6.93
N LEU A 31 4.18 -3.37 7.79
CA LEU A 31 4.51 -3.64 9.19
C LEU A 31 5.52 -4.78 9.34
N ALA A 32 5.53 -5.70 8.39
CA ALA A 32 6.50 -6.80 8.36
C ALA A 32 7.86 -6.35 7.80
N GLY A 33 7.97 -5.12 7.32
CA GLY A 33 9.23 -4.60 6.77
C GLY A 33 9.36 -4.77 5.27
N ASP A 34 8.34 -5.33 4.60
CA ASP A 34 8.36 -5.54 3.16
C ASP A 34 7.81 -4.30 2.45
N ILE A 35 8.57 -3.21 2.55
CA ILE A 35 8.14 -1.91 2.00
C ILE A 35 8.08 -1.97 0.48
N VAL A 36 9.11 -2.54 -0.16
CA VAL A 36 9.16 -2.64 -1.62
C VAL A 36 7.99 -3.47 -2.14
N GLY A 37 7.71 -4.62 -1.52
CA GLY A 37 6.59 -5.46 -1.93
C GLY A 37 5.25 -4.76 -1.76
N ALA A 38 5.08 -4.01 -0.67
CA ALA A 38 3.86 -3.27 -0.42
C ALA A 38 3.65 -2.18 -1.47
N MET A 39 4.70 -1.41 -1.78
CA MET A 39 4.60 -0.34 -2.77
C MET A 39 4.35 -0.89 -4.17
N ASN A 40 5.01 -2.00 -4.53
CA ASN A 40 4.76 -2.64 -5.81
C ASN A 40 3.32 -3.14 -5.92
N GLY A 41 2.80 -3.71 -4.84
CA GLY A 41 1.40 -4.15 -4.79
C GLY A 41 0.44 -2.99 -4.95
N LEU A 42 0.70 -1.89 -4.28
CA LEU A 42 -0.13 -0.68 -4.37
C LEU A 42 -0.13 -0.14 -5.80
N GLN A 43 1.04 -0.02 -6.42
CA GLN A 43 1.14 0.48 -7.80
C GLN A 43 0.40 -0.43 -8.77
N THR A 44 0.50 -1.74 -8.60
CA THR A 44 -0.20 -2.70 -9.45
C THR A 44 -1.70 -2.52 -9.36
N ILE A 45 -2.23 -2.35 -8.15
CA ILE A 45 -3.66 -2.15 -7.94
C ILE A 45 -4.11 -0.84 -8.58
N LEU A 46 -3.37 0.25 -8.37
CA LEU A 46 -3.72 1.55 -8.93
C LEU A 46 -3.68 1.53 -10.45
N ARG A 47 -2.69 0.84 -11.01
CA ARG A 47 -2.55 0.72 -12.47
C ARG A 47 -3.75 0.00 -13.08
N ARG A 48 -4.22 -1.06 -12.42
CA ARG A 48 -5.39 -1.79 -12.89
C ARG A 48 -6.64 -0.95 -12.84
N LYS A 49 -6.78 -0.10 -11.84
CA LYS A 49 -7.97 0.75 -11.71
C LYS A 49 -8.00 1.86 -12.73
N GLN A 50 -6.84 2.28 -13.21
CA GLN A 50 -6.74 3.33 -14.22
C GLN A 50 -6.88 2.81 -15.65
N ALA A 51 -6.76 1.52 -15.85
CA ALA A 51 -6.85 0.89 -17.18
C ALA A 51 -8.33 0.70 -17.64
#